data_bb90fba9d4ea8474faca075552e10209
#
_entry.id   bb90fba9d4ea8474faca075552e10209
#
_cell.length_a   1.000
_cell.length_b   1.000
_cell.length_c   1.000
_cell.angle_alpha   90.00
_cell.angle_beta   90.00
_cell.angle_gamma   90.00
#
_symmetry.space_group_name_H-M   'P 1'
#
loop_
_entity.id
_entity.type
_entity.pdbx_description
1 polymer ?
#
loop_
_entity_poly.entity_id
_entity_poly.type
_entity_poly.pdbx_seq_one_letter_code
_entity_poly.pdbx_strand_id
1 'polypeptide(L)'
;MGKENSRGIKKQCVFIGRFQPFHNGHLAVIKWILKQNLDLSIVIGSLQEYGTFKNPLNFFERKIILECVLKAEGIKGVEIFGLPDFKNDVAWGKKLCEIINKDPKETSVVTLNPWPAAAAKAAGFSGSEHPVFFDGLSATAVRDKIFKGEVWEDLVPSQVVSCLKGTGGVEKIKVSQLPLDQRIAEFILKSVEQSKTRGAVLAVSGGIDSALVAAIAKKALGKKVNFVFLPFFKTCPFRKNVALLEESLKIRVRKIHLEKIMDAFVRLMPSGGNLVYGNLKPRIRMAVIYYLANLKKLLVLGTTNRSELEIGYFTKYGDGGVDIEPIADLYKTEVFELAKELKIPTDILETAPTAALWPGQTDEKELGVTYFELDTVLKMINLGFEKKEILYLTGVKEAKLEKILARKIANAHKLVSPPKCILK
;
A
#
# COMPACT_ATOMS: atom_id res chain seq x y z
N MET A 1 52.22 35.44 11.46
CA MET A 1 52.15 34.02 11.09
C MET A 1 50.87 33.47 11.65
N GLY A 2 49.84 33.42 10.80
CA GLY A 2 48.49 32.92 11.16
C GLY A 2 48.50 31.40 11.19
N LYS A 3 48.06 30.83 12.30
CA LYS A 3 47.69 29.40 12.32
C LYS A 3 46.38 29.27 11.58
N GLU A 4 46.42 28.80 10.32
CA GLU A 4 45.25 28.27 9.65
C GLU A 4 44.73 27.08 10.46
N ASN A 5 43.56 27.23 11.02
CA ASN A 5 42.81 26.16 11.63
C ASN A 5 42.41 25.19 10.49
N SER A 6 43.20 24.16 10.26
CA SER A 6 42.77 22.99 9.52
C SER A 6 41.68 22.29 10.34
N ARG A 7 40.42 22.67 10.14
CA ARG A 7 39.27 21.85 10.56
C ARG A 7 39.39 20.55 9.79
N GLY A 8 39.95 19.51 10.42
CA GLY A 8 39.99 18.18 9.86
C GLY A 8 38.56 17.79 9.40
N ILE A 9 38.44 17.28 8.18
CA ILE A 9 37.18 16.82 7.62
C ILE A 9 36.66 15.72 8.56
N LYS A 10 35.54 15.97 9.23
CA LYS A 10 34.89 14.96 10.08
C LYS A 10 34.41 13.82 9.19
N LYS A 11 34.70 12.57 9.57
CA LYS A 11 34.14 11.41 8.88
C LYS A 11 32.61 11.47 8.97
N GLN A 12 31.95 11.11 7.89
CA GLN A 12 30.49 11.14 7.76
C GLN A 12 29.87 9.85 8.30
N CYS A 13 28.71 10.00 8.92
CA CYS A 13 27.90 8.86 9.38
C CYS A 13 26.45 9.05 9.01
N VAL A 14 25.84 8.03 8.46
CA VAL A 14 24.41 8.01 8.12
C VAL A 14 23.71 6.99 9.02
N PHE A 15 22.75 7.45 9.81
CA PHE A 15 21.90 6.58 10.61
C PHE A 15 20.58 6.32 9.90
N ILE A 16 20.34 5.07 9.52
CA ILE A 16 19.15 4.66 8.75
C ILE A 16 18.18 3.91 9.65
N GLY A 17 16.92 4.37 9.68
CA GLY A 17 15.86 3.71 10.42
C GLY A 17 14.48 4.06 9.91
N ARG A 18 13.47 3.25 10.26
CA ARG A 18 12.06 3.59 10.00
C ARG A 18 11.45 4.49 11.05
N PHE A 19 11.95 4.43 12.28
CA PHE A 19 11.50 5.23 13.42
C PHE A 19 9.98 5.15 13.66
N GLN A 20 9.46 3.94 13.86
CA GLN A 20 8.02 3.63 13.93
C GLN A 20 7.55 3.06 15.31
N PRO A 21 7.58 3.84 16.41
CA PRO A 21 8.10 5.19 16.58
C PRO A 21 9.60 5.22 16.91
N PHE A 22 10.13 6.44 17.03
CA PHE A 22 11.45 6.68 17.62
C PHE A 22 11.44 6.27 19.10
N HIS A 23 12.55 5.66 19.59
CA HIS A 23 12.66 5.15 20.96
C HIS A 23 14.06 5.40 21.56
N ASN A 24 14.23 5.13 22.86
CA ASN A 24 15.46 5.40 23.59
C ASN A 24 16.70 4.71 22.99
N GLY A 25 16.53 3.53 22.38
CA GLY A 25 17.59 2.84 21.65
C GLY A 25 18.10 3.64 20.44
N HIS A 26 17.21 4.29 19.69
CA HIS A 26 17.59 5.17 18.58
C HIS A 26 18.35 6.39 19.10
N LEU A 27 17.89 7.00 20.20
CA LEU A 27 18.57 8.15 20.81
C LEU A 27 19.97 7.80 21.30
N ALA A 28 20.14 6.62 21.90
CA ALA A 28 21.44 6.16 22.37
C ALA A 28 22.43 5.96 21.21
N VAL A 29 21.98 5.41 20.07
CA VAL A 29 22.78 5.29 18.85
C VAL A 29 23.21 6.68 18.34
N ILE A 30 22.30 7.65 18.28
CA ILE A 30 22.62 9.02 17.87
C ILE A 30 23.69 9.63 18.79
N LYS A 31 23.50 9.53 20.12
CA LYS A 31 24.48 10.03 21.10
C LYS A 31 25.84 9.33 20.98
N TRP A 32 25.86 8.03 20.68
CA TRP A 32 27.08 7.28 20.46
C TRP A 32 27.82 7.76 19.20
N ILE A 33 27.11 7.96 18.07
CA ILE A 33 27.70 8.48 16.81
C ILE A 33 28.35 9.85 17.06
N LEU A 34 27.64 10.75 17.74
CA LEU A 34 28.14 12.09 18.02
C LEU A 34 29.37 12.07 18.94
N LYS A 35 29.46 11.14 19.91
CA LYS A 35 30.65 10.93 20.75
C LYS A 35 31.87 10.47 19.97
N GLN A 36 31.70 9.84 18.80
CA GLN A 36 32.80 9.48 17.89
C GLN A 36 33.29 10.68 17.06
N ASN A 37 32.76 11.88 17.30
CA ASN A 37 33.06 13.06 16.52
C ASN A 37 32.76 12.94 15.03
N LEU A 38 31.76 12.13 14.69
CA LEU A 38 31.26 11.94 13.33
C LEU A 38 30.21 13.00 13.00
N ASP A 39 30.14 13.39 11.72
CA ASP A 39 29.08 14.25 11.21
C ASP A 39 27.88 13.40 10.83
N LEU A 40 26.73 13.65 11.44
CA LEU A 40 25.57 12.77 11.37
C LEU A 40 24.52 13.28 10.39
N SER A 41 24.09 12.39 9.49
CA SER A 41 22.83 12.52 8.74
C SER A 41 21.87 11.39 9.13
N ILE A 42 20.57 11.65 9.19
CA ILE A 42 19.54 10.64 9.49
C ILE A 42 18.73 10.38 8.23
N VAL A 43 18.51 9.11 7.91
CA VAL A 43 17.67 8.69 6.77
C VAL A 43 16.47 7.91 7.28
N ILE A 44 15.28 8.45 7.02
CA ILE A 44 14.00 7.81 7.30
C ILE A 44 13.65 6.89 6.13
N GLY A 45 13.78 5.59 6.32
CA GLY A 45 13.42 4.58 5.31
C GLY A 45 11.91 4.39 5.16
N SER A 46 11.50 3.68 4.09
CA SER A 46 10.10 3.45 3.74
C SER A 46 9.28 4.75 3.77
N LEU A 47 9.78 5.78 3.09
CA LEU A 47 9.23 7.14 3.11
C LEU A 47 7.75 7.15 2.72
N GLN A 48 7.37 6.41 1.69
CA GLN A 48 6.02 6.35 1.15
C GLN A 48 5.04 5.53 2.00
N GLU A 49 5.55 4.69 2.93
CA GLU A 49 4.72 3.76 3.69
C GLU A 49 4.12 4.40 4.95
N TYR A 50 2.80 4.23 5.13
CA TYR A 50 2.06 4.69 6.31
C TYR A 50 0.76 3.90 6.51
N GLY A 51 0.19 3.98 7.73
CA GLY A 51 -1.09 3.37 8.07
C GLY A 51 -1.09 1.84 8.14
N THR A 52 0.08 1.21 7.98
CA THR A 52 0.23 -0.26 8.01
C THR A 52 0.75 -0.75 9.38
N PHE A 53 0.63 -2.06 9.60
CA PHE A 53 1.16 -2.71 10.81
C PHE A 53 2.63 -2.35 11.09
N LYS A 54 3.47 -2.35 10.06
CA LYS A 54 4.91 -2.05 10.17
C LYS A 54 5.19 -0.54 10.18
N ASN A 55 4.36 0.25 9.53
CA ASN A 55 4.56 1.68 9.30
C ASN A 55 3.29 2.48 9.67
N PRO A 56 2.91 2.57 10.96
CA PRO A 56 1.71 3.30 11.38
C PRO A 56 1.77 4.81 11.12
N LEU A 57 2.98 5.40 11.26
CA LEU A 57 3.21 6.83 11.12
C LEU A 57 3.73 7.17 9.72
N ASN A 58 3.26 8.27 9.14
CA ASN A 58 3.75 8.76 7.87
C ASN A 58 5.14 9.42 8.00
N PHE A 59 5.75 9.78 6.86
CA PHE A 59 7.09 10.38 6.83
C PHE A 59 7.17 11.69 7.63
N PHE A 60 6.21 12.58 7.47
CA PHE A 60 6.23 13.90 8.12
C PHE A 60 6.06 13.77 9.64
N GLU A 61 5.21 12.88 10.12
CA GLU A 61 5.06 12.59 11.55
C GLU A 61 6.36 12.08 12.16
N ARG A 62 7.04 11.15 11.48
CA ARG A 62 8.34 10.63 11.92
C ARG A 62 9.42 11.70 11.93
N LYS A 63 9.45 12.56 10.91
CA LYS A 63 10.39 13.68 10.80
C LYS A 63 10.20 14.70 11.93
N ILE A 64 8.96 15.12 12.19
CA ILE A 64 8.63 16.04 13.29
C ILE A 64 9.06 15.44 14.63
N ILE A 65 8.80 14.17 14.89
CA ILE A 65 9.22 13.49 16.12
C ILE A 65 10.74 13.55 16.28
N LEU A 66 11.50 13.24 15.22
CA LEU A 66 12.96 13.32 15.22
C LEU A 66 13.45 14.74 15.50
N GLU A 67 12.91 15.74 14.81
CA GLU A 67 13.27 17.15 14.99
C GLU A 67 13.01 17.64 16.43
N CYS A 68 11.86 17.25 17.01
CA CYS A 68 11.53 17.58 18.40
C CYS A 68 12.52 16.96 19.39
N VAL A 69 12.91 15.70 19.18
CA VAL A 69 13.87 15.02 20.06
C VAL A 69 15.26 15.65 19.91
N LEU A 70 15.75 15.85 18.69
CA LEU A 70 17.06 16.46 18.44
C LEU A 70 17.17 17.86 19.05
N LYS A 71 16.12 18.67 18.90
CA LYS A 71 16.04 20.01 19.49
C LYS A 71 16.10 19.96 21.01
N ALA A 72 15.35 19.08 21.65
CA ALA A 72 15.33 18.95 23.11
C ALA A 72 16.67 18.45 23.69
N GLU A 73 17.37 17.59 22.94
CA GLU A 73 18.71 17.11 23.31
C GLU A 73 19.82 18.09 22.96
N GLY A 74 19.51 19.28 22.42
CA GLY A 74 20.48 20.29 22.02
C GLY A 74 21.36 19.90 20.83
N ILE A 75 20.95 18.87 20.07
CA ILE A 75 21.67 18.35 18.90
C ILE A 75 21.33 19.20 17.68
N LYS A 76 22.36 19.81 17.08
CA LYS A 76 22.24 20.74 15.95
C LYS A 76 23.02 20.22 14.74
N GLY A 77 22.67 20.69 13.54
CA GLY A 77 23.40 20.41 12.30
C GLY A 77 23.17 19.00 11.74
N VAL A 78 22.15 18.28 12.20
CA VAL A 78 21.76 16.97 11.66
C VAL A 78 20.75 17.16 10.53
N GLU A 79 21.10 16.68 9.35
CA GLU A 79 20.19 16.64 8.20
C GLU A 79 19.32 15.39 8.27
N ILE A 80 18.02 15.53 7.94
CA ILE A 80 17.06 14.44 7.93
C ILE A 80 16.51 14.25 6.51
N PHE A 81 16.80 13.12 5.93
CA PHE A 81 16.37 12.74 4.59
C PHE A 81 15.28 11.66 4.63
N GLY A 82 14.50 11.55 3.55
CA GLY A 82 13.58 10.46 3.32
C GLY A 82 14.06 9.57 2.17
N LEU A 83 13.98 8.26 2.33
CA LEU A 83 14.34 7.29 1.30
C LEU A 83 13.17 6.33 1.07
N PRO A 84 12.58 6.30 -0.14
CA PRO A 84 11.52 5.36 -0.48
C PRO A 84 12.08 3.93 -0.65
N ASP A 85 11.17 2.96 -0.64
CA ASP A 85 11.53 1.58 -0.93
C ASP A 85 11.70 1.38 -2.45
N PHE A 86 12.60 0.45 -2.82
CA PHE A 86 12.89 0.05 -4.19
C PHE A 86 12.75 -1.46 -4.35
N LYS A 87 12.51 -1.93 -5.58
CA LYS A 87 12.40 -3.37 -5.88
C LYS A 87 13.70 -4.16 -5.68
N ASN A 88 14.85 -3.48 -5.74
CA ASN A 88 16.15 -4.11 -5.59
C ASN A 88 17.14 -3.24 -4.81
N ASP A 89 18.08 -3.89 -4.17
CA ASP A 89 19.07 -3.29 -3.27
C ASP A 89 20.03 -2.33 -4.00
N VAL A 90 20.33 -2.60 -5.27
CA VAL A 90 21.24 -1.75 -6.07
C VAL A 90 20.60 -0.39 -6.33
N ALA A 91 19.32 -0.37 -6.73
CA ALA A 91 18.58 0.88 -6.95
C ALA A 91 18.42 1.67 -5.64
N TRP A 92 18.14 0.97 -4.54
CA TRP A 92 18.01 1.56 -3.22
C TRP A 92 19.34 2.20 -2.75
N GLY A 93 20.45 1.46 -2.86
CA GLY A 93 21.79 1.94 -2.48
C GLY A 93 22.25 3.14 -3.35
N LYS A 94 22.01 3.08 -4.66
CA LYS A 94 22.28 4.21 -5.56
C LYS A 94 21.49 5.47 -5.14
N LYS A 95 20.21 5.31 -4.83
CA LYS A 95 19.38 6.43 -4.39
C LYS A 95 19.85 6.99 -3.04
N LEU A 96 20.29 6.14 -2.13
CA LEU A 96 20.88 6.57 -0.87
C LEU A 96 22.10 7.48 -1.12
N CYS A 97 23.04 7.08 -2.01
CA CYS A 97 24.19 7.91 -2.40
C CYS A 97 23.75 9.28 -2.96
N GLU A 98 22.75 9.28 -3.86
CA GLU A 98 22.24 10.51 -4.47
C GLU A 98 21.63 11.47 -3.44
N ILE A 99 20.82 10.94 -2.51
CA ILE A 99 20.08 11.75 -1.52
C ILE A 99 21.03 12.38 -0.51
N ILE A 100 21.99 11.61 0.03
CA ILE A 100 22.93 12.12 1.02
C ILE A 100 24.05 12.96 0.39
N ASN A 101 24.29 12.84 -0.91
CA ASN A 101 25.31 13.58 -1.68
C ASN A 101 26.69 13.57 -0.99
N LYS A 102 27.12 12.39 -0.53
CA LYS A 102 28.39 12.17 0.18
C LYS A 102 29.13 11.00 -0.49
N ASP A 103 30.47 10.97 -0.39
CA ASP A 103 31.27 9.83 -0.89
C ASP A 103 30.96 8.57 -0.06
N PRO A 104 30.46 7.48 -0.66
CA PRO A 104 30.19 6.25 0.06
C PRO A 104 31.42 5.65 0.76
N LYS A 105 32.62 5.83 0.20
CA LYS A 105 33.88 5.29 0.78
C LYS A 105 34.29 6.02 2.06
N GLU A 106 33.92 7.29 2.19
CA GLU A 106 34.21 8.12 3.37
C GLU A 106 33.06 8.19 4.37
N THR A 107 31.92 7.55 4.02
CA THR A 107 30.69 7.57 4.79
C THR A 107 30.41 6.19 5.41
N SER A 108 30.26 6.17 6.73
CA SER A 108 29.79 4.98 7.44
C SER A 108 28.28 4.95 7.55
N VAL A 109 27.69 3.76 7.47
CA VAL A 109 26.26 3.55 7.65
C VAL A 109 26.00 2.77 8.92
N VAL A 110 25.16 3.29 9.78
CA VAL A 110 24.66 2.67 11.00
C VAL A 110 23.19 2.37 10.83
N THR A 111 22.75 1.16 11.12
CA THR A 111 21.36 0.74 11.10
C THR A 111 21.13 -0.45 12.00
N LEU A 112 19.96 -0.52 12.64
CA LEU A 112 19.54 -1.64 13.49
C LEU A 112 18.92 -2.80 12.69
N ASN A 113 18.85 -2.67 11.37
CA ASN A 113 18.25 -3.68 10.48
C ASN A 113 19.30 -4.23 9.52
N PRO A 114 19.50 -5.56 9.44
CA PRO A 114 20.52 -6.17 8.59
C PRO A 114 20.32 -5.91 7.09
N TRP A 115 19.09 -5.76 6.62
CA TRP A 115 18.84 -5.54 5.19
C TRP A 115 19.38 -4.19 4.69
N PRO A 116 19.08 -3.02 5.29
CA PRO A 116 19.69 -1.75 4.88
C PRO A 116 21.21 -1.75 5.03
N ALA A 117 21.76 -2.47 6.01
CA ALA A 117 23.21 -2.62 6.17
C ALA A 117 23.84 -3.33 4.97
N ALA A 118 23.26 -4.45 4.52
CA ALA A 118 23.71 -5.20 3.36
C ALA A 118 23.59 -4.38 2.06
N ALA A 119 22.46 -3.71 1.85
CA ALA A 119 22.24 -2.86 0.67
C ALA A 119 23.20 -1.66 0.62
N ALA A 120 23.45 -1.00 1.74
CA ALA A 120 24.43 0.09 1.83
C ALA A 120 25.85 -0.40 1.55
N LYS A 121 26.25 -1.56 2.10
CA LYS A 121 27.55 -2.18 1.81
C LYS A 121 27.71 -2.49 0.32
N ALA A 122 26.68 -3.03 -0.33
CA ALA A 122 26.68 -3.29 -1.77
C ALA A 122 26.81 -2.01 -2.61
N ALA A 123 26.36 -0.86 -2.08
CA ALA A 123 26.51 0.47 -2.69
C ALA A 123 27.88 1.15 -2.38
N GLY A 124 28.78 0.48 -1.69
CA GLY A 124 30.14 0.96 -1.41
C GLY A 124 30.31 1.71 -0.08
N PHE A 125 29.27 1.79 0.76
CA PHE A 125 29.39 2.36 2.09
C PHE A 125 30.17 1.47 3.05
N SER A 126 30.93 2.06 3.95
CA SER A 126 31.52 1.33 5.07
C SER A 126 30.43 1.02 6.10
N GLY A 127 30.29 -0.26 6.48
CA GLY A 127 29.43 -0.63 7.61
C GLY A 127 30.10 -0.21 8.93
N SER A 128 29.28 0.31 9.84
CA SER A 128 29.71 0.60 11.21
C SER A 128 28.95 -0.30 12.17
N GLU A 129 29.66 -1.14 12.92
CA GLU A 129 29.08 -1.86 14.05
C GLU A 129 28.75 -0.85 15.16
N HIS A 130 27.57 -0.96 15.72
CA HIS A 130 27.16 -0.15 16.87
C HIS A 130 26.86 -1.05 18.07
N PRO A 131 27.10 -0.58 19.29
CA PRO A 131 26.71 -1.30 20.48
C PRO A 131 25.20 -1.47 20.58
N VAL A 132 24.76 -2.59 21.15
CA VAL A 132 23.35 -2.76 21.59
C VAL A 132 23.20 -2.01 22.92
N PHE A 133 22.42 -0.92 22.91
CA PHE A 133 22.26 -0.08 24.10
C PHE A 133 21.10 -0.50 25.00
N PHE A 134 20.06 -1.09 24.40
CA PHE A 134 18.86 -1.56 25.12
C PHE A 134 18.47 -2.92 24.56
N ASP A 135 18.78 -3.97 25.29
CA ASP A 135 18.39 -5.32 24.89
C ASP A 135 16.87 -5.47 24.90
N GLY A 136 16.32 -6.07 23.83
CA GLY A 136 14.89 -6.26 23.64
C GLY A 136 14.08 -5.01 23.29
N LEU A 137 14.64 -3.80 23.32
CA LEU A 137 13.93 -2.58 22.91
C LEU A 137 13.88 -2.44 21.39
N SER A 138 12.67 -2.39 20.86
CA SER A 138 12.41 -2.17 19.44
C SER A 138 11.15 -1.32 19.24
N ALA A 139 11.01 -0.70 18.07
CA ALA A 139 9.78 0.01 17.73
C ALA A 139 8.55 -0.93 17.74
N THR A 140 8.73 -2.22 17.45
CA THR A 140 7.67 -3.22 17.58
C THR A 140 7.24 -3.40 19.03
N ALA A 141 8.18 -3.57 19.97
CA ALA A 141 7.88 -3.68 21.39
C ALA A 141 7.12 -2.44 21.91
N VAL A 142 7.50 -1.24 21.46
CA VAL A 142 6.76 0.00 21.83
C VAL A 142 5.33 -0.04 21.30
N ARG A 143 5.13 -0.42 20.02
CA ARG A 143 3.78 -0.52 19.43
C ARG A 143 2.91 -1.58 20.12
N ASP A 144 3.50 -2.72 20.45
CA ASP A 144 2.79 -3.79 21.16
C ASP A 144 2.28 -3.34 22.54
N LYS A 145 3.10 -2.60 23.29
CA LYS A 145 2.68 -2.02 24.58
C LYS A 145 1.58 -0.97 24.40
N ILE A 146 1.72 -0.07 23.41
CA ILE A 146 0.68 0.91 23.07
C ILE A 146 -0.64 0.20 22.73
N PHE A 147 -0.59 -0.85 21.94
CA PHE A 147 -1.77 -1.62 21.53
C PHE A 147 -2.46 -2.31 22.72
N LYS A 148 -1.67 -2.89 23.62
CA LYS A 148 -2.17 -3.56 24.85
C LYS A 148 -2.62 -2.59 25.93
N GLY A 149 -2.34 -1.29 25.80
CA GLY A 149 -2.61 -0.30 26.84
C GLY A 149 -1.66 -0.38 28.02
N GLU A 150 -0.50 -1.01 27.85
CA GLU A 150 0.58 -1.10 28.84
C GLU A 150 1.40 0.21 28.85
N VAL A 151 2.19 0.40 29.93
CA VAL A 151 3.12 1.53 30.04
C VAL A 151 4.21 1.40 28.97
N TRP A 152 4.36 2.41 28.16
CA TRP A 152 5.32 2.49 27.04
C TRP A 152 6.14 3.80 27.06
N GLU A 153 5.69 4.77 27.84
CA GLU A 153 6.26 6.12 27.90
C GLU A 153 7.71 6.12 28.35
N ASP A 154 8.12 5.18 29.17
CA ASP A 154 9.49 4.96 29.66
C ASP A 154 10.45 4.41 28.57
N LEU A 155 9.91 3.85 27.49
CA LEU A 155 10.67 3.27 26.38
C LEU A 155 11.10 4.31 25.34
N VAL A 156 10.54 5.50 25.40
CA VAL A 156 10.74 6.57 24.40
C VAL A 156 11.10 7.89 25.10
N PRO A 157 11.77 8.83 24.42
CA PRO A 157 11.95 10.19 24.93
C PRO A 157 10.59 10.87 25.18
N SER A 158 10.52 11.76 26.19
CA SER A 158 9.28 12.47 26.57
C SER A 158 8.67 13.28 25.41
N GLN A 159 9.51 13.79 24.50
CA GLN A 159 9.08 14.49 23.30
C GLN A 159 8.28 13.58 22.36
N VAL A 160 8.66 12.31 22.24
CA VAL A 160 7.94 11.32 21.45
C VAL A 160 6.54 11.07 22.04
N VAL A 161 6.46 10.97 23.37
CA VAL A 161 5.17 10.85 24.08
C VAL A 161 4.26 12.03 23.75
N SER A 162 4.79 13.25 23.89
CA SER A 162 4.05 14.49 23.61
C SER A 162 3.60 14.56 22.15
N CYS A 163 4.48 14.26 21.19
CA CYS A 163 4.14 14.25 19.77
C CYS A 163 3.07 13.22 19.45
N LEU A 164 3.21 11.96 19.91
CA LEU A 164 2.24 10.90 19.62
C LEU A 164 0.86 11.20 20.22
N LYS A 165 0.81 11.71 21.47
CA LYS A 165 -0.46 12.10 22.11
C LYS A 165 -1.10 13.32 21.43
N GLY A 166 -0.29 14.32 21.06
CA GLY A 166 -0.79 15.58 20.44
C GLY A 166 -1.26 15.44 19.00
N THR A 167 -0.72 14.48 18.23
CA THR A 167 -1.06 14.28 16.80
C THR A 167 -2.03 13.11 16.53
N GLY A 168 -2.54 12.45 17.58
CA GLY A 168 -3.32 11.22 17.43
C GLY A 168 -2.49 10.00 17.00
N GLY A 169 -1.16 10.08 17.09
CA GLY A 169 -0.24 9.00 16.71
C GLY A 169 -0.44 7.72 17.52
N VAL A 170 -0.83 7.85 18.79
CA VAL A 170 -1.17 6.69 19.64
C VAL A 170 -2.32 5.89 19.04
N GLU A 171 -3.39 6.57 18.62
CA GLU A 171 -4.57 5.94 18.03
C GLU A 171 -4.25 5.30 16.67
N LYS A 172 -3.45 5.99 15.83
CA LYS A 172 -2.95 5.43 14.57
C LYS A 172 -2.18 4.14 14.79
N ILE A 173 -1.30 4.10 15.80
CA ILE A 173 -0.57 2.89 16.16
C ILE A 173 -1.54 1.80 16.59
N LYS A 174 -2.48 2.05 17.51
CA LYS A 174 -3.47 1.07 17.95
C LYS A 174 -4.27 0.48 16.79
N VAL A 175 -4.81 1.33 15.94
CA VAL A 175 -5.59 0.90 14.76
C VAL A 175 -4.74 0.06 13.80
N SER A 176 -3.47 0.43 13.58
CA SER A 176 -2.59 -0.30 12.68
C SER A 176 -2.21 -1.70 13.18
N GLN A 177 -2.27 -1.94 14.49
CA GLN A 177 -1.97 -3.25 15.08
C GLN A 177 -3.15 -4.24 14.97
N LEU A 178 -4.36 -3.77 14.65
CA LEU A 178 -5.48 -4.67 14.39
C LEU A 178 -5.26 -5.42 13.06
N PRO A 179 -5.42 -6.75 13.04
CA PRO A 179 -5.29 -7.52 11.81
C PRO A 179 -6.18 -6.96 10.70
N LEU A 180 -5.59 -6.69 9.55
CA LEU A 180 -6.25 -5.97 8.46
C LEU A 180 -7.45 -6.75 7.90
N ASP A 181 -7.31 -8.06 7.77
CA ASP A 181 -8.39 -8.96 7.35
C ASP A 181 -9.57 -8.97 8.35
N GLN A 182 -9.31 -8.81 9.65
CA GLN A 182 -10.36 -8.71 10.67
C GLN A 182 -11.11 -7.39 10.54
N ARG A 183 -10.41 -6.27 10.35
CA ARG A 183 -11.02 -4.96 10.14
C ARG A 183 -11.93 -4.96 8.92
N ILE A 184 -11.47 -5.55 7.81
CA ILE A 184 -12.25 -5.67 6.58
C ILE A 184 -13.45 -6.63 6.79
N ALA A 185 -13.25 -7.75 7.48
CA ALA A 185 -14.33 -8.69 7.81
C ALA A 185 -15.42 -8.02 8.66
N GLU A 186 -15.02 -7.22 9.65
CA GLU A 186 -15.95 -6.47 10.50
C GLU A 186 -16.71 -5.40 9.72
N PHE A 187 -16.05 -4.70 8.79
CA PHE A 187 -16.70 -3.76 7.88
C PHE A 187 -17.77 -4.46 7.03
N ILE A 188 -17.46 -5.62 6.43
CA ILE A 188 -18.42 -6.40 5.65
C ILE A 188 -19.61 -6.83 6.52
N LEU A 189 -19.36 -7.35 7.71
CA LEU A 189 -20.41 -7.81 8.63
C LEU A 189 -21.34 -6.66 9.02
N LYS A 190 -20.80 -5.54 9.48
CA LYS A 190 -21.56 -4.35 9.85
C LYS A 190 -22.37 -3.79 8.68
N SER A 191 -21.82 -3.79 7.47
CA SER A 191 -22.53 -3.32 6.27
C SER A 191 -23.75 -4.18 5.94
N VAL A 192 -23.62 -5.51 6.05
CA VAL A 192 -24.73 -6.45 5.87
C VAL A 192 -25.81 -6.27 6.93
N GLU A 193 -25.43 -6.05 8.18
CA GLU A 193 -26.37 -5.79 9.29
C GLU A 193 -27.11 -4.46 9.11
N GLN A 194 -26.40 -3.38 8.81
CA GLN A 194 -26.97 -2.04 8.58
C GLN A 194 -27.93 -2.00 7.39
N SER A 195 -27.59 -2.70 6.30
CA SER A 195 -28.45 -2.79 5.11
C SER A 195 -29.65 -3.72 5.30
N LYS A 196 -29.71 -4.46 6.42
CA LYS A 196 -30.77 -5.47 6.71
C LYS A 196 -30.88 -6.53 5.62
N THR A 197 -29.77 -6.83 4.91
CA THR A 197 -29.72 -7.87 3.92
C THR A 197 -29.49 -9.25 4.54
N ARG A 198 -29.74 -10.33 3.81
CA ARG A 198 -29.59 -11.72 4.32
C ARG A 198 -28.17 -12.23 4.24
N GLY A 199 -27.26 -11.47 3.65
CA GLY A 199 -25.86 -11.81 3.41
C GLY A 199 -25.33 -11.02 2.22
N ALA A 200 -24.34 -11.56 1.52
CA ALA A 200 -23.69 -10.88 0.42
C ALA A 200 -23.57 -11.76 -0.84
N VAL A 201 -23.37 -11.11 -1.99
CA VAL A 201 -22.99 -11.76 -3.25
C VAL A 201 -21.68 -11.16 -3.75
N LEU A 202 -20.78 -12.02 -4.22
CA LEU A 202 -19.48 -11.64 -4.76
C LEU A 202 -19.26 -12.28 -6.13
N ALA A 203 -18.89 -11.48 -7.12
CA ALA A 203 -18.39 -11.98 -8.39
C ALA A 203 -16.92 -12.37 -8.27
N VAL A 204 -16.62 -13.67 -8.37
CA VAL A 204 -15.25 -14.19 -8.34
C VAL A 204 -14.71 -14.23 -9.75
N SER A 205 -13.68 -13.44 -10.06
CA SER A 205 -13.06 -13.36 -11.39
C SER A 205 -11.95 -14.40 -11.61
N GLY A 206 -11.36 -14.90 -10.54
CA GLY A 206 -10.12 -15.69 -10.54
C GLY A 206 -8.85 -14.84 -10.45
N GLY A 207 -8.97 -13.53 -10.35
CA GLY A 207 -7.88 -12.60 -10.01
C GLY A 207 -7.73 -12.42 -8.50
N ILE A 208 -6.57 -11.90 -8.09
CA ILE A 208 -6.15 -11.78 -6.68
C ILE A 208 -7.12 -10.95 -5.83
N ASP A 209 -7.64 -9.82 -6.33
CA ASP A 209 -8.55 -8.93 -5.60
C ASP A 209 -9.83 -9.67 -5.21
N SER A 210 -10.45 -10.32 -6.19
CA SER A 210 -11.67 -11.10 -5.94
C SER A 210 -11.43 -12.32 -5.05
N ALA A 211 -10.23 -12.91 -5.10
CA ALA A 211 -9.84 -14.03 -4.23
C ALA A 211 -9.65 -13.56 -2.78
N LEU A 212 -9.00 -12.39 -2.58
CA LEU A 212 -8.83 -11.77 -1.27
C LEU A 212 -10.19 -11.44 -0.64
N VAL A 213 -11.06 -10.73 -1.38
CA VAL A 213 -12.41 -10.40 -0.88
C VAL A 213 -13.22 -11.66 -0.59
N ALA A 214 -13.09 -12.72 -1.39
CA ALA A 214 -13.77 -14.00 -1.15
C ALA A 214 -13.33 -14.66 0.16
N ALA A 215 -12.03 -14.68 0.44
CA ALA A 215 -11.49 -15.22 1.69
C ALA A 215 -12.00 -14.45 2.92
N ILE A 216 -11.96 -13.12 2.86
CA ILE A 216 -12.38 -12.26 3.97
C ILE A 216 -13.91 -12.31 4.14
N ALA A 217 -14.69 -12.25 3.06
CA ALA A 217 -16.15 -12.33 3.11
C ALA A 217 -16.63 -13.68 3.69
N LYS A 218 -15.95 -14.78 3.31
CA LYS A 218 -16.22 -16.09 3.92
C LYS A 218 -15.93 -16.10 5.43
N LYS A 219 -14.82 -15.47 5.86
CA LYS A 219 -14.48 -15.32 7.29
C LYS A 219 -15.56 -14.53 8.03
N ALA A 220 -16.05 -13.43 7.42
CA ALA A 220 -17.04 -12.53 8.01
C ALA A 220 -18.45 -13.14 8.10
N LEU A 221 -18.91 -13.78 7.04
CA LEU A 221 -20.33 -14.11 6.86
C LEU A 221 -20.60 -15.64 6.71
N GLY A 222 -19.56 -16.46 6.59
CA GLY A 222 -19.67 -17.91 6.46
C GLY A 222 -20.53 -18.35 5.27
N LYS A 223 -21.62 -19.06 5.53
CA LYS A 223 -22.56 -19.56 4.51
C LYS A 223 -23.48 -18.48 3.91
N LYS A 224 -23.48 -17.26 4.44
CA LYS A 224 -24.31 -16.16 3.96
C LYS A 224 -23.72 -15.44 2.74
N VAL A 225 -22.56 -15.89 2.22
CA VAL A 225 -21.97 -15.35 0.97
C VAL A 225 -22.33 -16.25 -0.21
N ASN A 226 -22.82 -15.63 -1.28
CA ASN A 226 -23.07 -16.31 -2.56
C ASN A 226 -21.94 -15.94 -3.53
N PHE A 227 -21.07 -16.89 -3.84
CA PHE A 227 -19.97 -16.70 -4.79
C PHE A 227 -20.45 -17.06 -6.21
N VAL A 228 -20.17 -16.21 -7.19
CA VAL A 228 -20.61 -16.37 -8.57
C VAL A 228 -19.47 -16.11 -9.53
N PHE A 229 -19.26 -17.01 -10.50
CA PHE A 229 -18.32 -16.83 -11.60
C PHE A 229 -19.11 -16.60 -12.91
N LEU A 230 -18.79 -15.51 -13.61
CA LEU A 230 -19.53 -14.97 -14.74
C LEU A 230 -18.67 -14.92 -16.02
N PRO A 231 -18.26 -16.07 -16.60
CA PRO A 231 -17.46 -16.09 -17.81
C PRO A 231 -18.29 -15.79 -19.06
N PHE A 232 -17.66 -15.05 -20.02
CA PHE A 232 -18.22 -14.82 -21.36
C PHE A 232 -17.81 -15.89 -22.36
N PHE A 233 -16.81 -16.73 -22.04
CA PHE A 233 -16.34 -17.80 -22.94
C PHE A 233 -16.19 -19.11 -22.18
N LYS A 234 -16.45 -20.21 -22.86
CA LYS A 234 -16.27 -21.58 -22.31
C LYS A 234 -14.79 -21.84 -21.94
N THR A 235 -13.86 -21.27 -22.70
CA THR A 235 -12.41 -21.41 -22.54
C THR A 235 -11.78 -20.28 -21.69
N CYS A 236 -12.53 -19.73 -20.73
CA CYS A 236 -12.00 -18.67 -19.87
C CYS A 236 -10.75 -19.14 -19.09
N PRO A 237 -9.58 -18.45 -19.21
CA PRO A 237 -8.32 -18.87 -18.61
C PRO A 237 -8.36 -18.88 -17.07
N PHE A 238 -9.21 -18.06 -16.46
CA PHE A 238 -9.34 -17.96 -15.01
C PHE A 238 -10.16 -19.07 -14.35
N ARG A 239 -10.73 -20.00 -15.14
CA ARG A 239 -11.51 -21.12 -14.62
C ARG A 239 -10.70 -21.99 -13.67
N LYS A 240 -9.41 -22.22 -13.96
CA LYS A 240 -8.47 -22.95 -13.10
C LYS A 240 -8.33 -22.25 -11.74
N ASN A 241 -8.09 -20.94 -11.75
CA ASN A 241 -7.94 -20.15 -10.54
C ASN A 241 -9.20 -20.16 -9.67
N VAL A 242 -10.38 -20.08 -10.30
CA VAL A 242 -11.66 -20.19 -9.57
C VAL A 242 -11.81 -21.58 -8.92
N ALA A 243 -11.42 -22.66 -9.60
CA ALA A 243 -11.47 -24.00 -9.02
C ALA A 243 -10.49 -24.16 -7.84
N LEU A 244 -9.26 -23.65 -7.98
CA LEU A 244 -8.28 -23.62 -6.88
C LEU A 244 -8.80 -22.82 -5.67
N LEU A 245 -9.48 -21.70 -5.91
CA LEU A 245 -10.08 -20.91 -4.85
C LEU A 245 -11.25 -21.65 -4.18
N GLU A 246 -12.10 -22.34 -4.95
CA GLU A 246 -13.18 -23.18 -4.41
C GLU A 246 -12.63 -24.24 -3.45
N GLU A 247 -11.56 -24.91 -3.84
CA GLU A 247 -10.89 -25.94 -3.05
C GLU A 247 -10.23 -25.37 -1.79
N SER A 248 -9.37 -24.35 -1.94
CA SER A 248 -8.60 -23.77 -0.85
C SER A 248 -9.49 -23.15 0.22
N LEU A 249 -10.53 -22.43 -0.18
CA LEU A 249 -11.47 -21.80 0.74
C LEU A 249 -12.62 -22.71 1.17
N LYS A 250 -12.76 -23.92 0.60
CA LYS A 250 -13.90 -24.83 0.81
C LYS A 250 -15.25 -24.11 0.60
N ILE A 251 -15.36 -23.38 -0.52
CA ILE A 251 -16.57 -22.66 -0.93
C ILE A 251 -17.16 -23.28 -2.20
N ARG A 252 -18.42 -22.96 -2.49
CA ARG A 252 -19.07 -23.32 -3.74
C ARG A 252 -19.29 -22.07 -4.58
N VAL A 253 -18.74 -22.03 -5.80
CA VAL A 253 -18.91 -20.94 -6.76
C VAL A 253 -19.92 -21.33 -7.83
N ARG A 254 -21.04 -20.60 -7.90
CA ARG A 254 -22.05 -20.80 -8.96
C ARG A 254 -21.52 -20.26 -10.28
N LYS A 255 -21.50 -21.08 -11.32
CA LYS A 255 -21.03 -20.72 -12.67
C LYS A 255 -22.23 -20.33 -13.54
N ILE A 256 -22.26 -19.11 -14.09
CA ILE A 256 -23.31 -18.62 -15.01
C ILE A 256 -22.62 -18.09 -16.25
N HIS A 257 -22.82 -18.73 -17.37
CA HIS A 257 -22.23 -18.37 -18.65
C HIS A 257 -23.01 -17.24 -19.32
N LEU A 258 -22.30 -16.18 -19.73
CA LEU A 258 -22.88 -14.94 -20.26
C LEU A 258 -22.75 -14.81 -21.80
N GLU A 259 -22.26 -15.85 -22.49
CA GLU A 259 -22.09 -15.86 -23.96
C GLU A 259 -23.35 -15.42 -24.70
N LYS A 260 -24.50 -16.05 -24.43
CA LYS A 260 -25.75 -15.75 -25.12
C LYS A 260 -26.22 -14.30 -24.94
N ILE A 261 -25.95 -13.70 -23.77
CA ILE A 261 -26.30 -12.30 -23.52
C ILE A 261 -25.39 -11.40 -24.36
N MET A 262 -24.10 -11.68 -24.40
CA MET A 262 -23.14 -10.93 -25.22
C MET A 262 -23.46 -11.00 -26.70
N ASP A 263 -23.79 -12.21 -27.20
CA ASP A 263 -24.21 -12.45 -28.60
C ASP A 263 -25.46 -11.66 -28.98
N ALA A 264 -26.44 -11.57 -28.07
CA ALA A 264 -27.63 -10.76 -28.27
C ALA A 264 -27.30 -9.27 -28.42
N PHE A 265 -26.44 -8.74 -27.55
CA PHE A 265 -25.97 -7.32 -27.66
C PHE A 265 -25.24 -7.07 -28.99
N VAL A 266 -24.33 -7.95 -29.37
CA VAL A 266 -23.56 -7.81 -30.63
C VAL A 266 -24.45 -7.82 -31.86
N ARG A 267 -25.53 -8.60 -31.83
CA ARG A 267 -26.50 -8.67 -32.97
C ARG A 267 -27.40 -7.45 -33.07
N LEU A 268 -27.70 -6.81 -31.93
CA LEU A 268 -28.67 -5.69 -31.85
C LEU A 268 -28.02 -4.33 -32.00
N MET A 269 -26.73 -4.21 -31.68
CA MET A 269 -26.04 -2.96 -31.62
C MET A 269 -25.06 -2.77 -32.78
N PRO A 270 -24.75 -1.53 -33.19
CA PRO A 270 -23.69 -1.25 -34.13
C PRO A 270 -22.36 -1.87 -33.68
N SER A 271 -21.53 -2.28 -34.64
CA SER A 271 -20.20 -2.83 -34.38
C SER A 271 -19.34 -1.82 -33.61
N GLY A 272 -18.65 -2.28 -32.55
CA GLY A 272 -17.75 -1.49 -31.73
C GLY A 272 -16.35 -2.10 -31.65
N GLY A 273 -15.35 -1.27 -31.27
CA GLY A 273 -13.99 -1.76 -31.04
C GLY A 273 -13.84 -2.45 -29.66
N ASN A 274 -12.63 -2.94 -29.39
CA ASN A 274 -12.29 -3.67 -28.16
C ASN A 274 -12.69 -2.94 -26.87
N LEU A 275 -12.54 -1.61 -26.83
CA LEU A 275 -12.90 -0.81 -25.66
C LEU A 275 -14.42 -0.81 -25.40
N VAL A 276 -15.23 -0.75 -26.48
CA VAL A 276 -16.71 -0.77 -26.38
C VAL A 276 -17.17 -2.10 -25.81
N TYR A 277 -16.71 -3.19 -26.39
CA TYR A 277 -17.04 -4.55 -25.91
C TYR A 277 -16.40 -4.84 -24.54
N GLY A 278 -15.19 -4.32 -24.30
CA GLY A 278 -14.51 -4.40 -23.00
C GLY A 278 -15.36 -3.80 -21.89
N ASN A 279 -15.84 -2.57 -22.07
CA ASN A 279 -16.69 -1.88 -21.10
C ASN A 279 -18.12 -2.45 -21.00
N LEU A 280 -18.59 -3.14 -22.00
CA LEU A 280 -19.89 -3.81 -21.94
C LEU A 280 -19.89 -5.02 -21.00
N LYS A 281 -18.80 -5.83 -21.02
CA LYS A 281 -18.67 -7.04 -20.19
C LYS A 281 -18.87 -6.79 -18.69
N PRO A 282 -18.18 -5.85 -18.03
CA PRO A 282 -18.42 -5.56 -16.62
C PRO A 282 -19.85 -5.09 -16.32
N ARG A 283 -20.47 -4.32 -17.23
CA ARG A 283 -21.87 -3.86 -17.07
C ARG A 283 -22.87 -4.99 -17.13
N ILE A 284 -22.69 -5.97 -18.02
CA ILE A 284 -23.51 -7.18 -18.06
C ILE A 284 -23.33 -7.99 -16.77
N ARG A 285 -22.08 -8.16 -16.29
CA ARG A 285 -21.82 -8.82 -14.99
C ARG A 285 -22.53 -8.13 -13.86
N MET A 286 -22.42 -6.80 -13.77
CA MET A 286 -23.09 -5.99 -12.75
C MET A 286 -24.61 -6.21 -12.77
N ALA A 287 -25.25 -6.14 -13.92
CA ALA A 287 -26.70 -6.37 -14.03
C ALA A 287 -27.09 -7.78 -13.53
N VAL A 288 -26.33 -8.82 -13.87
CA VAL A 288 -26.58 -10.19 -13.40
C VAL A 288 -26.38 -10.33 -11.89
N ILE A 289 -25.35 -9.70 -11.33
CA ILE A 289 -25.08 -9.73 -9.88
C ILE A 289 -26.21 -9.04 -9.12
N TYR A 290 -26.66 -7.86 -9.56
CA TYR A 290 -27.78 -7.14 -8.92
C TYR A 290 -29.11 -7.89 -9.06
N TYR A 291 -29.33 -8.59 -10.19
CA TYR A 291 -30.49 -9.48 -10.29
C TYR A 291 -30.48 -10.58 -9.20
N LEU A 292 -29.32 -11.21 -8.99
CA LEU A 292 -29.16 -12.22 -7.94
C LEU A 292 -29.26 -11.63 -6.53
N ALA A 293 -28.70 -10.44 -6.34
CA ALA A 293 -28.75 -9.71 -5.08
C ALA A 293 -30.21 -9.39 -4.70
N ASN A 294 -30.97 -8.85 -5.62
CA ASN A 294 -32.39 -8.52 -5.41
C ASN A 294 -33.22 -9.79 -5.13
N LEU A 295 -33.02 -10.86 -5.94
CA LEU A 295 -33.74 -12.11 -5.78
C LEU A 295 -33.56 -12.73 -4.39
N LYS A 296 -32.37 -12.59 -3.80
CA LYS A 296 -32.00 -13.23 -2.54
C LYS A 296 -31.88 -12.26 -1.35
N LYS A 297 -32.08 -10.97 -1.57
CA LYS A 297 -31.88 -9.87 -0.59
C LYS A 297 -30.44 -9.85 -0.07
N LEU A 298 -29.46 -9.75 -0.97
CA LEU A 298 -28.04 -9.75 -0.67
C LEU A 298 -27.40 -8.41 -0.99
N LEU A 299 -26.30 -8.09 -0.29
CA LEU A 299 -25.45 -6.94 -0.55
C LEU A 299 -24.40 -7.29 -1.61
N VAL A 300 -24.15 -6.43 -2.57
CA VAL A 300 -23.14 -6.64 -3.62
C VAL A 300 -21.77 -6.18 -3.13
N LEU A 301 -20.80 -7.10 -3.09
CA LEU A 301 -19.41 -6.79 -2.73
C LEU A 301 -18.60 -6.47 -3.98
N GLY A 302 -17.91 -5.32 -3.94
CA GLY A 302 -16.90 -4.93 -4.90
C GLY A 302 -15.53 -5.53 -4.60
N THR A 303 -14.63 -5.38 -5.56
CA THR A 303 -13.26 -5.89 -5.48
C THR A 303 -12.24 -4.88 -5.99
N THR A 304 -12.65 -3.62 -6.17
CA THR A 304 -11.77 -2.56 -6.65
C THR A 304 -10.86 -2.10 -5.52
N ASN A 305 -9.57 -2.08 -5.76
CA ASN A 305 -8.55 -1.65 -4.82
C ASN A 305 -8.24 -0.15 -4.97
N ARG A 306 -7.46 0.40 -4.03
CA ARG A 306 -7.15 1.84 -4.01
C ARG A 306 -6.37 2.29 -5.25
N SER A 307 -5.42 1.50 -5.73
CA SER A 307 -4.64 1.85 -6.93
C SER A 307 -5.53 2.03 -8.15
N GLU A 308 -6.49 1.11 -8.34
CA GLU A 308 -7.46 1.15 -9.42
C GLU A 308 -8.43 2.33 -9.26
N LEU A 309 -8.93 2.57 -8.05
CA LEU A 309 -9.85 3.67 -7.75
C LEU A 309 -9.18 5.03 -8.04
N GLU A 310 -7.98 5.28 -7.52
CA GLU A 310 -7.32 6.58 -7.63
C GLU A 310 -7.03 7.01 -9.07
N ILE A 311 -6.78 6.05 -9.98
CA ILE A 311 -6.56 6.33 -11.40
C ILE A 311 -7.80 6.07 -12.27
N GLY A 312 -8.92 5.65 -11.65
CA GLY A 312 -10.16 5.31 -12.34
C GLY A 312 -10.04 4.13 -13.29
N TYR A 313 -9.20 3.12 -12.95
CA TYR A 313 -9.00 1.91 -13.74
C TYR A 313 -10.07 0.87 -13.44
N PHE A 314 -11.31 1.24 -13.66
CA PHE A 314 -12.50 0.41 -13.57
C PHE A 314 -13.58 0.93 -14.51
N THR A 315 -14.59 0.13 -14.80
CA THR A 315 -15.74 0.53 -15.64
C THR A 315 -16.84 1.12 -14.75
N LYS A 316 -17.11 2.41 -14.91
CA LYS A 316 -18.24 3.08 -14.23
C LYS A 316 -19.55 2.35 -14.54
N TYR A 317 -20.32 2.02 -13.52
CA TYR A 317 -21.54 1.20 -13.61
C TYR A 317 -21.31 -0.21 -14.20
N GLY A 318 -20.08 -0.71 -14.03
CA GLY A 318 -19.73 -2.09 -14.32
C GLY A 318 -19.17 -2.74 -13.05
N ASP A 319 -17.88 -3.00 -13.01
CA ASP A 319 -17.18 -3.50 -11.82
C ASP A 319 -17.14 -2.45 -10.67
N GLY A 320 -17.21 -1.14 -10.98
CA GLY A 320 -17.43 -0.10 -9.97
C GLY A 320 -18.90 0.11 -9.58
N GLY A 321 -19.84 -0.73 -10.05
CA GLY A 321 -21.26 -0.69 -9.68
C GLY A 321 -21.55 -1.71 -8.60
N VAL A 322 -21.31 -1.38 -7.35
CA VAL A 322 -21.43 -2.26 -6.17
C VAL A 322 -22.01 -1.51 -4.97
N ASP A 323 -22.40 -2.23 -3.92
CA ASP A 323 -22.93 -1.61 -2.71
C ASP A 323 -21.84 -1.20 -1.73
N ILE A 324 -20.77 -2.01 -1.62
CA ILE A 324 -19.59 -1.72 -0.78
C ILE A 324 -18.30 -2.20 -1.45
N GLU A 325 -17.20 -1.51 -1.18
CA GLU A 325 -15.85 -1.80 -1.66
C GLU A 325 -14.92 -2.17 -0.48
N PRO A 326 -14.83 -3.44 -0.08
CA PRO A 326 -14.12 -3.86 1.12
C PRO A 326 -12.60 -3.57 1.11
N ILE A 327 -11.99 -3.53 -0.07
CA ILE A 327 -10.54 -3.34 -0.24
C ILE A 327 -10.16 -1.99 -0.89
N ALA A 328 -11.11 -1.04 -0.90
CA ALA A 328 -10.94 0.28 -1.51
C ALA A 328 -9.81 1.13 -0.91
N ASP A 329 -9.38 0.83 0.31
CA ASP A 329 -8.28 1.52 0.99
C ASP A 329 -6.94 0.78 0.90
N LEU A 330 -6.90 -0.39 0.23
CA LEU A 330 -5.67 -1.15 0.00
C LEU A 330 -5.09 -0.84 -1.37
N TYR A 331 -3.81 -0.46 -1.40
CA TYR A 331 -3.07 -0.44 -2.64
C TYR A 331 -2.84 -1.85 -3.18
N LYS A 332 -2.61 -1.98 -4.49
CA LYS A 332 -2.42 -3.30 -5.13
C LYS A 332 -1.27 -4.09 -4.50
N THR A 333 -0.19 -3.42 -4.13
CA THR A 333 0.94 -4.05 -3.42
C THR A 333 0.51 -4.60 -2.06
N GLU A 334 -0.36 -3.90 -1.35
CA GLU A 334 -0.90 -4.34 -0.05
C GLU A 334 -1.92 -5.49 -0.20
N VAL A 335 -2.69 -5.49 -1.30
CA VAL A 335 -3.55 -6.63 -1.67
C VAL A 335 -2.73 -7.90 -1.86
N PHE A 336 -1.57 -7.82 -2.54
CA PHE A 336 -0.66 -8.95 -2.71
C PHE A 336 -0.10 -9.46 -1.37
N GLU A 337 0.32 -8.57 -0.50
CA GLU A 337 0.85 -8.93 0.82
C GLU A 337 -0.22 -9.63 1.67
N LEU A 338 -1.42 -9.04 1.78
CA LEU A 338 -2.50 -9.60 2.56
C LEU A 338 -3.00 -10.93 1.99
N ALA A 339 -3.09 -11.07 0.67
CA ALA A 339 -3.47 -12.31 0.00
C ALA A 339 -2.46 -13.44 0.30
N LYS A 340 -1.16 -13.11 0.34
CA LYS A 340 -0.10 -14.05 0.71
C LYS A 340 -0.21 -14.46 2.19
N GLU A 341 -0.47 -13.52 3.10
CA GLU A 341 -0.68 -13.79 4.52
C GLU A 341 -1.89 -14.72 4.74
N LEU A 342 -2.97 -14.51 3.98
CA LEU A 342 -4.18 -15.35 4.03
C LEU A 342 -4.04 -16.66 3.24
N LYS A 343 -2.85 -16.97 2.73
CA LYS A 343 -2.54 -18.22 2.02
C LYS A 343 -3.43 -18.46 0.80
N ILE A 344 -3.73 -17.39 0.05
CA ILE A 344 -4.36 -17.52 -1.26
C ILE A 344 -3.44 -18.36 -2.17
N PRO A 345 -3.97 -19.30 -2.99
CA PRO A 345 -3.17 -20.19 -3.82
C PRO A 345 -2.13 -19.44 -4.68
N THR A 346 -0.90 -19.97 -4.73
CA THR A 346 0.23 -19.37 -5.44
C THR A 346 -0.07 -19.11 -6.92
N ASP A 347 -0.76 -20.02 -7.60
CA ASP A 347 -1.19 -19.84 -9.00
C ASP A 347 -1.98 -18.53 -9.20
N ILE A 348 -2.79 -18.12 -8.20
CA ILE A 348 -3.55 -16.86 -8.24
C ILE A 348 -2.63 -15.67 -7.99
N LEU A 349 -1.69 -15.80 -7.04
CA LEU A 349 -0.71 -14.76 -6.71
C LEU A 349 0.22 -14.45 -7.90
N GLU A 350 0.61 -15.48 -8.66
CA GLU A 350 1.51 -15.38 -9.81
C GLU A 350 0.79 -14.98 -11.10
N THR A 351 -0.55 -15.02 -11.12
CA THR A 351 -1.33 -14.57 -12.26
C THR A 351 -1.17 -13.06 -12.46
N ALA A 352 -0.68 -12.65 -13.64
CA ALA A 352 -0.53 -11.24 -13.97
C ALA A 352 -1.87 -10.49 -13.84
N PRO A 353 -1.92 -9.36 -13.14
CA PRO A 353 -3.14 -8.56 -13.02
C PRO A 353 -3.67 -8.16 -14.40
N THR A 354 -4.97 -8.37 -14.59
CA THR A 354 -5.65 -8.05 -15.85
C THR A 354 -7.16 -7.91 -15.65
N ALA A 355 -7.74 -6.91 -16.29
CA ALA A 355 -9.20 -6.77 -16.40
C ALA A 355 -9.81 -7.82 -17.36
N ALA A 356 -8.99 -8.55 -18.13
CA ALA A 356 -9.38 -9.61 -19.08
C ALA A 356 -10.50 -9.18 -20.05
N LEU A 357 -10.45 -7.95 -20.51
CA LEU A 357 -11.45 -7.40 -21.43
C LEU A 357 -11.23 -7.90 -22.86
N TRP A 358 -9.96 -8.17 -23.23
CA TRP A 358 -9.55 -8.77 -24.51
C TRP A 358 -8.33 -9.70 -24.31
N PRO A 359 -8.04 -10.61 -25.27
CA PRO A 359 -6.91 -11.52 -25.16
C PRO A 359 -5.57 -10.78 -25.06
N GLY A 360 -4.68 -11.23 -24.14
CA GLY A 360 -3.33 -10.69 -23.96
C GLY A 360 -3.25 -9.36 -23.22
N GLN A 361 -4.36 -8.80 -22.74
CA GLN A 361 -4.36 -7.62 -21.87
C GLN A 361 -3.68 -7.95 -20.56
N THR A 362 -2.82 -7.02 -20.09
CA THR A 362 -2.36 -6.95 -18.70
C THR A 362 -2.40 -5.50 -18.25
N ASP A 363 -2.70 -5.28 -16.98
CA ASP A 363 -2.86 -3.95 -16.42
C ASP A 363 -1.58 -3.13 -16.56
N GLU A 364 -0.42 -3.69 -16.21
CA GLU A 364 0.87 -2.98 -16.27
C GLU A 364 1.27 -2.57 -17.71
N LYS A 365 0.91 -3.41 -18.73
CA LYS A 365 1.15 -3.02 -20.13
C LYS A 365 0.26 -1.85 -20.55
N GLU A 366 -1.00 -1.85 -20.14
CA GLU A 366 -1.95 -0.78 -20.46
C GLU A 366 -1.63 0.51 -19.70
N LEU A 367 -1.30 0.38 -18.41
CA LEU A 367 -0.91 1.50 -17.57
C LEU A 367 0.46 2.07 -17.98
N GLY A 368 1.37 1.23 -18.48
CA GLY A 368 2.75 1.58 -18.82
C GLY A 368 3.65 1.77 -17.59
N VAL A 369 3.17 1.32 -16.42
CA VAL A 369 3.89 1.36 -15.14
C VAL A 369 3.60 0.08 -14.38
N THR A 370 4.53 -0.35 -13.52
CA THR A 370 4.27 -1.46 -12.59
C THR A 370 3.41 -0.98 -11.43
N TYR A 371 2.67 -1.89 -10.80
CA TYR A 371 1.90 -1.54 -9.60
C TYR A 371 2.77 -1.02 -8.46
N PHE A 372 4.00 -1.50 -8.33
CA PHE A 372 4.95 -0.96 -7.36
C PHE A 372 5.27 0.52 -7.63
N GLU A 373 5.57 0.89 -8.88
CA GLU A 373 5.80 2.30 -9.26
C GLU A 373 4.54 3.14 -9.07
N LEU A 374 3.38 2.62 -9.48
CA LEU A 374 2.10 3.30 -9.35
C LEU A 374 1.76 3.61 -7.90
N ASP A 375 1.81 2.60 -7.04
CA ASP A 375 1.45 2.73 -5.62
C ASP A 375 2.41 3.66 -4.88
N THR A 376 3.72 3.57 -5.18
CA THR A 376 4.72 4.49 -4.61
C THR A 376 4.40 5.94 -4.99
N VAL A 377 4.11 6.20 -6.27
CA VAL A 377 3.75 7.55 -6.74
C VAL A 377 2.46 8.04 -6.10
N LEU A 378 1.41 7.21 -6.07
CA LEU A 378 0.12 7.58 -5.49
C LEU A 378 0.23 7.87 -3.99
N LYS A 379 0.95 7.04 -3.23
CA LYS A 379 1.23 7.26 -1.81
C LYS A 379 1.96 8.59 -1.57
N MET A 380 2.95 8.93 -2.40
CA MET A 380 3.67 10.19 -2.28
C MET A 380 2.79 11.40 -2.65
N ILE A 381 1.96 11.30 -3.69
CA ILE A 381 0.97 12.34 -4.01
C ILE A 381 0.03 12.58 -2.82
N ASN A 382 -0.47 11.51 -2.21
CA ASN A 382 -1.38 11.59 -1.07
C ASN A 382 -0.70 12.13 0.21
N LEU A 383 0.62 12.00 0.32
CA LEU A 383 1.42 12.64 1.36
C LEU A 383 1.70 14.13 1.08
N GLY A 384 1.39 14.64 -0.12
CA GLY A 384 1.58 16.04 -0.49
C GLY A 384 2.96 16.37 -1.08
N PHE A 385 3.72 15.36 -1.52
CA PHE A 385 4.97 15.60 -2.24
C PHE A 385 4.72 16.25 -3.60
N GLU A 386 5.56 17.22 -3.96
CA GLU A 386 5.52 17.87 -5.25
C GLU A 386 6.04 16.96 -6.36
N LYS A 387 5.63 17.24 -7.62
CA LYS A 387 6.05 16.47 -8.80
C LYS A 387 7.57 16.31 -8.88
N LYS A 388 8.34 17.38 -8.64
CA LYS A 388 9.81 17.36 -8.68
C LYS A 388 10.41 16.43 -7.63
N GLU A 389 9.86 16.46 -6.43
CA GLU A 389 10.29 15.60 -5.32
C GLU A 389 10.00 14.13 -5.62
N ILE A 390 8.80 13.83 -6.16
CA ILE A 390 8.43 12.46 -6.55
C ILE A 390 9.40 11.93 -7.60
N LEU A 391 9.67 12.70 -8.67
CA LEU A 391 10.62 12.32 -9.71
C LEU A 391 12.01 12.07 -9.13
N TYR A 392 12.51 12.99 -8.31
CA TYR A 392 13.82 12.89 -7.69
C TYR A 392 13.93 11.67 -6.77
N LEU A 393 12.98 11.49 -5.87
CA LEU A 393 13.03 10.44 -4.85
C LEU A 393 12.80 9.04 -5.43
N THR A 394 11.83 8.88 -6.34
CA THR A 394 11.47 7.56 -6.88
C THR A 394 12.30 7.13 -8.09
N GLY A 395 12.85 8.09 -8.83
CA GLY A 395 13.50 7.83 -10.12
C GLY A 395 12.52 7.39 -11.22
N VAL A 396 11.21 7.51 -11.01
CA VAL A 396 10.19 7.26 -12.03
C VAL A 396 10.34 8.26 -13.16
N LYS A 397 10.27 7.79 -14.41
CA LYS A 397 10.36 8.67 -15.58
C LYS A 397 9.20 9.67 -15.61
N GLU A 398 9.49 10.93 -15.95
CA GLU A 398 8.50 12.00 -15.99
C GLU A 398 7.26 11.63 -16.82
N ALA A 399 7.46 11.05 -18.02
CA ALA A 399 6.36 10.60 -18.87
C ALA A 399 5.42 9.59 -18.20
N LYS A 400 5.94 8.73 -17.29
CA LYS A 400 5.12 7.81 -16.50
C LYS A 400 4.29 8.55 -15.46
N LEU A 401 4.91 9.48 -14.73
CA LEU A 401 4.23 10.31 -13.73
C LEU A 401 3.11 11.14 -14.38
N GLU A 402 3.39 11.80 -15.50
CA GLU A 402 2.38 12.56 -16.26
C GLU A 402 1.20 11.67 -16.67
N LYS A 403 1.47 10.46 -17.13
CA LYS A 403 0.43 9.50 -17.50
C LYS A 403 -0.47 9.11 -16.31
N ILE A 404 0.12 8.92 -15.12
CA ILE A 404 -0.62 8.64 -13.89
C ILE A 404 -1.52 9.84 -13.53
N LEU A 405 -0.96 11.05 -13.50
CA LEU A 405 -1.68 12.28 -13.17
C LEU A 405 -2.82 12.56 -14.16
N ALA A 406 -2.56 12.42 -15.45
CA ALA A 406 -3.57 12.60 -16.49
C ALA A 406 -4.73 11.60 -16.35
N ARG A 407 -4.45 10.32 -16.05
CA ARG A 407 -5.50 9.32 -15.79
C ARG A 407 -6.31 9.67 -14.54
N LYS A 408 -5.66 10.09 -13.46
CA LYS A 408 -6.33 10.49 -12.20
C LYS A 408 -7.33 11.64 -12.48
N ILE A 409 -6.91 12.64 -13.24
CA ILE A 409 -7.77 13.79 -13.59
C ILE A 409 -8.90 13.37 -14.54
N ALA A 410 -8.58 12.69 -15.65
CA ALA A 410 -9.56 12.30 -16.66
C ALA A 410 -10.66 11.37 -16.12
N ASN A 411 -10.33 10.53 -15.15
CA ASN A 411 -11.24 9.55 -14.58
C ASN A 411 -11.90 9.97 -13.26
N ALA A 412 -11.60 11.15 -12.71
CA ALA A 412 -12.15 11.62 -11.44
C ALA A 412 -13.69 11.58 -11.41
N HIS A 413 -14.34 11.80 -12.56
CA HIS A 413 -15.80 11.72 -12.71
C HIS A 413 -16.39 10.33 -12.40
N LYS A 414 -15.56 9.28 -12.38
CA LYS A 414 -16.01 7.91 -12.04
C LYS A 414 -16.22 7.71 -10.54
N LEU A 415 -15.54 8.49 -9.72
CA LEU A 415 -15.54 8.39 -8.25
C LEU A 415 -16.65 9.18 -7.58
N VAL A 416 -17.34 10.01 -8.32
CA VAL A 416 -18.39 10.88 -7.77
C VAL A 416 -19.76 10.53 -8.36
N SER A 417 -20.80 10.82 -7.57
CA SER A 417 -22.18 10.74 -8.06
C SER A 417 -22.36 11.66 -9.28
N PRO A 418 -23.30 11.36 -10.18
CA PRO A 418 -23.60 12.25 -11.30
C PRO A 418 -23.87 13.68 -10.80
N PRO A 419 -23.28 14.71 -11.43
CA PRO A 419 -23.52 16.09 -11.04
C PRO A 419 -25.02 16.43 -11.18
N LYS A 420 -25.53 17.16 -10.20
CA LYS A 420 -26.92 17.61 -10.20
C LYS A 420 -26.99 19.10 -10.53
N CYS A 421 -27.94 19.50 -11.36
CA CYS A 421 -28.28 20.92 -11.53
C CYS A 421 -29.01 21.38 -10.28
N ILE A 422 -28.40 22.30 -9.53
CA ILE A 422 -29.04 22.91 -8.34
C ILE A 422 -29.76 24.14 -8.82
N LEU A 423 -31.11 24.13 -8.69
CA LEU A 423 -31.99 25.21 -9.15
C LEU A 423 -32.52 26.09 -8.01
N LYS A 424 -32.26 25.70 -6.75
CA LYS A 424 -32.73 26.42 -5.53
C LYS A 424 -31.62 26.43 -4.47
#